data_ee7d4c53ec06683fb4d02339e54e8154
#
_entry.id   ee7d4c53ec06683fb4d02339e54e8154
#
_cell.length_a   1.000
_cell.length_b   1.000
_cell.length_c   1.000
_cell.angle_alpha   90.00
_cell.angle_beta   90.00
_cell.angle_gamma   90.00
#
_symmetry.space_group_name_H-M   'P 1'
#
loop_
_entity.id
_entity.type
_entity.pdbx_description
1 polymer ?
#
loop_
_entity_poly.entity_id
_entity_poly.type
_entity_poly.pdbx_seq_one_letter_code
_entity_poly.pdbx_strand_id
1 'polypeptide(L)'
;MAEEANWFAVRCVFHVAHNEGGGPQDLAPGEHAYEERITLWQASSADEAIELSDREAEEYAARAGCEYTGLAQSYWLEEEPSQGAVTFSLVRRSLLDPDGYVDAFFDTGHEYEESADD
;
A
#
# COMPACT_ATOMS: atom_id res chain seq x y z
N MET A 1 21.28 -7.81 25.98
CA MET A 1 20.85 -8.59 24.83
C MET A 1 20.26 -7.69 23.78
N ALA A 2 20.69 -7.85 22.57
CA ALA A 2 20.15 -7.03 21.51
C ALA A 2 18.66 -7.35 21.27
N GLU A 3 17.88 -6.33 20.99
CA GLU A 3 16.51 -6.53 20.59
C GLU A 3 16.49 -7.23 19.26
N GLU A 4 15.61 -8.19 19.11
CA GLU A 4 15.42 -8.81 17.83
C GLU A 4 14.59 -7.89 16.97
N ALA A 5 15.03 -7.69 15.75
CA ALA A 5 14.26 -6.92 14.80
C ALA A 5 13.05 -7.75 14.35
N ASN A 6 11.94 -7.11 14.28
CA ASN A 6 10.70 -7.71 13.81
C ASN A 6 10.41 -7.24 12.40
N TRP A 7 9.54 -7.97 11.72
CA TRP A 7 9.11 -7.59 10.38
C TRP A 7 7.80 -6.83 10.44
N PHE A 8 7.72 -5.79 9.62
CA PHE A 8 6.53 -4.96 9.50
C PHE A 8 6.19 -4.78 8.04
N ALA A 9 4.89 -4.80 7.73
CA ALA A 9 4.40 -4.34 6.44
C ALA A 9 3.89 -2.92 6.66
N VAL A 10 4.32 -1.98 5.81
CA VAL A 10 3.87 -0.61 5.92
C VAL A 10 3.17 -0.22 4.63
N ARG A 11 1.92 0.20 4.76
CA ARG A 11 1.13 0.67 3.63
C ARG A 11 1.22 2.17 3.55
N CYS A 12 1.65 2.67 2.40
CA CYS A 12 1.74 4.10 2.13
C CYS A 12 0.82 4.45 0.98
N VAL A 13 0.27 5.66 1.02
CA VAL A 13 -0.69 6.11 0.00
C VAL A 13 -0.07 7.26 -0.77
N PHE A 14 -0.17 7.18 -2.10
CA PHE A 14 0.39 8.17 -3.01
C PHE A 14 -0.71 8.72 -3.90
N HIS A 15 -0.63 10.01 -4.20
CA HIS A 15 -1.49 10.65 -5.17
C HIS A 15 -0.78 10.64 -6.51
N VAL A 16 -1.39 10.03 -7.50
CA VAL A 16 -0.77 9.85 -8.82
C VAL A 16 -1.19 11.02 -9.70
N ALA A 17 -0.19 11.76 -10.19
CA ALA A 17 -0.47 12.88 -11.09
C ALA A 17 -1.02 12.35 -12.40
N HIS A 18 -1.95 13.10 -12.97
CA HIS A 18 -2.57 12.75 -14.23
C HIS A 18 -1.53 12.62 -15.34
N ASN A 19 -1.55 11.50 -16.04
CA ASN A 19 -0.68 11.23 -17.20
C ASN A 19 0.80 11.13 -16.87
N GLU A 20 1.14 10.98 -15.59
CA GLU A 20 2.53 10.80 -15.19
C GLU A 20 2.62 9.59 -14.29
N GLY A 21 3.78 8.97 -14.23
CA GLY A 21 4.02 7.88 -13.30
C GLY A 21 3.32 6.57 -13.61
N GLY A 22 2.74 6.42 -14.80
CA GLY A 22 2.18 5.15 -15.21
C GLY A 22 0.81 4.81 -14.65
N GLY A 23 0.12 5.79 -14.08
CA GLY A 23 -1.23 5.59 -13.59
C GLY A 23 -2.27 5.52 -14.70
N PRO A 24 -3.55 5.46 -14.37
CA PRO A 24 -4.61 5.43 -15.37
C PRO A 24 -4.55 6.66 -16.27
N GLN A 25 -4.80 6.45 -17.55
CA GLN A 25 -4.74 7.52 -18.54
C GLN A 25 -6.10 8.13 -18.85
N ASP A 26 -7.15 7.49 -18.38
CA ASP A 26 -8.53 7.85 -18.75
C ASP A 26 -9.31 8.41 -17.58
N LEU A 27 -8.65 9.18 -16.74
CA LEU A 27 -9.32 9.82 -15.61
C LEU A 27 -10.36 10.83 -16.13
N ALA A 28 -11.52 10.80 -15.50
CA ALA A 28 -12.57 11.80 -15.79
C ALA A 28 -12.15 13.15 -15.20
N PRO A 29 -12.74 14.25 -15.71
CA PRO A 29 -12.45 15.56 -15.12
C PRO A 29 -12.73 15.56 -13.61
N GLY A 30 -11.75 16.03 -12.85
CA GLY A 30 -11.86 16.05 -11.38
C GLY A 30 -11.60 14.74 -10.68
N GLU A 31 -11.39 13.68 -11.42
CA GLU A 31 -11.07 12.38 -10.84
C GLU A 31 -9.59 12.30 -10.51
N HIS A 32 -9.28 11.68 -9.39
CA HIS A 32 -7.91 11.49 -8.93
C HIS A 32 -7.58 10.01 -8.89
N ALA A 33 -6.31 9.69 -9.06
CA ALA A 33 -5.83 8.32 -8.90
C ALA A 33 -4.92 8.26 -7.67
N TYR A 34 -4.99 7.16 -6.96
CA TYR A 34 -4.16 6.94 -5.78
C TYR A 34 -3.53 5.55 -5.87
N GLU A 35 -2.30 5.47 -5.44
CA GLU A 35 -1.62 4.19 -5.32
C GLU A 35 -1.47 3.84 -3.85
N GLU A 36 -1.84 2.63 -3.49
CA GLU A 36 -1.58 2.08 -2.17
C GLU A 36 -0.48 1.04 -2.35
N ARG A 37 0.63 1.24 -1.65
CA ARG A 37 1.83 0.46 -1.86
C ARG A 37 2.28 -0.07 -0.52
N ILE A 38 2.52 -1.37 -0.45
CA ILE A 38 2.91 -2.03 0.79
C ILE A 38 4.35 -2.49 0.65
N THR A 39 5.19 -2.10 1.61
CA THR A 39 6.60 -2.50 1.63
C THR A 39 6.89 -3.24 2.93
N LEU A 40 7.93 -4.05 2.90
CA LEU A 40 8.34 -4.84 4.07
C LEU A 40 9.59 -4.25 4.69
N TRP A 41 9.61 -4.19 6.02
CA TRP A 41 10.70 -3.59 6.75
C TRP A 41 11.03 -4.42 7.98
N GLN A 42 12.32 -4.59 8.24
CA GLN A 42 12.80 -5.19 9.47
C GLN A 42 13.22 -4.07 10.40
N ALA A 43 12.59 -3.99 11.56
CA ALA A 43 12.77 -2.85 12.44
C ALA A 43 12.54 -3.28 13.89
N SER A 44 13.02 -2.46 14.82
CA SER A 44 12.85 -2.74 16.24
C SER A 44 11.52 -2.27 16.79
N SER A 45 10.81 -1.42 16.04
CA SER A 45 9.52 -0.90 16.47
C SER A 45 8.69 -0.47 15.26
N ALA A 46 7.39 -0.32 15.48
CA ALA A 46 6.51 0.20 14.45
C ALA A 46 6.92 1.60 14.02
N ASP A 47 7.31 2.43 14.97
CA ASP A 47 7.75 3.80 14.65
C ASP A 47 8.99 3.80 13.77
N GLU A 48 9.93 2.92 14.04
CA GLU A 48 11.13 2.80 13.20
C GLU A 48 10.76 2.32 11.81
N ALA A 49 9.84 1.35 11.70
CA ALA A 49 9.40 0.87 10.41
C ALA A 49 8.75 1.99 9.59
N ILE A 50 7.96 2.84 10.25
CA ILE A 50 7.33 3.98 9.59
C ILE A 50 8.38 4.98 9.13
N GLU A 51 9.39 5.28 9.94
CA GLU A 51 10.46 6.19 9.53
C GLU A 51 11.21 5.69 8.31
N LEU A 52 11.55 4.40 8.31
CA LEU A 52 12.22 3.80 7.15
C LEU A 52 11.35 3.84 5.92
N SER A 53 10.07 3.53 6.09
CA SER A 53 9.10 3.55 5.02
C SER A 53 8.88 4.95 4.47
N ASP A 54 8.83 5.96 5.36
CA ASP A 54 8.66 7.36 4.92
C ASP A 54 9.80 7.80 4.01
N ARG A 55 11.01 7.45 4.35
CA ARG A 55 12.17 7.81 3.52
C ARG A 55 12.08 7.17 2.15
N GLU A 56 11.76 5.89 2.12
CA GLU A 56 11.63 5.17 0.85
C GLU A 56 10.46 5.72 0.04
N ALA A 57 9.36 6.06 0.72
CA ALA A 57 8.19 6.62 0.05
C ALA A 57 8.50 7.94 -0.64
N GLU A 58 9.27 8.81 0.02
CA GLU A 58 9.66 10.08 -0.60
C GLU A 58 10.56 9.86 -1.81
N GLU A 59 11.49 8.93 -1.72
CA GLU A 59 12.37 8.61 -2.85
C GLU A 59 11.58 8.01 -3.99
N TYR A 60 10.65 7.11 -3.66
CA TYR A 60 9.80 6.49 -4.66
C TYR A 60 8.95 7.55 -5.36
N ALA A 61 8.33 8.44 -4.59
CA ALA A 61 7.47 9.48 -5.15
C ALA A 61 8.24 10.38 -6.12
N ALA A 62 9.47 10.76 -5.73
CA ALA A 62 10.31 11.58 -6.59
C ALA A 62 10.67 10.87 -7.89
N ARG A 63 10.99 9.57 -7.79
CA ARG A 63 11.38 8.77 -8.94
C ARG A 63 10.21 8.46 -9.85
N ALA A 64 9.05 8.19 -9.25
CA ALA A 64 7.86 7.81 -10.01
C ALA A 64 7.03 8.97 -10.52
N GLY A 65 7.30 10.17 -10.04
CA GLY A 65 6.55 11.36 -10.46
C GLY A 65 5.18 11.46 -9.80
N CYS A 66 5.06 11.01 -8.57
CA CYS A 66 3.81 11.11 -7.81
C CYS A 66 4.08 11.82 -6.49
N GLU A 67 3.03 11.98 -5.69
CA GLU A 67 3.13 12.65 -4.41
C GLU A 67 2.83 11.67 -3.28
N TYR A 68 3.72 11.63 -2.29
CA TYR A 68 3.46 10.87 -1.09
C TYR A 68 2.53 11.68 -0.19
N THR A 69 1.38 11.09 0.19
CA THR A 69 0.40 11.81 1.01
C THR A 69 0.84 11.94 2.46
N GLY A 70 1.82 11.16 2.88
CA GLY A 70 2.26 11.14 4.26
C GLY A 70 1.54 10.09 5.11
N LEU A 71 0.54 9.43 4.54
CA LEU A 71 -0.15 8.37 5.29
C LEU A 71 0.64 7.08 5.22
N ALA A 72 1.03 6.58 6.39
CA ALA A 72 1.72 5.31 6.52
C ALA A 72 1.07 4.54 7.66
N GLN A 73 0.74 3.29 7.39
CA GLN A 73 0.16 2.40 8.40
C GLN A 73 1.04 1.18 8.53
N SER A 74 1.53 0.94 9.74
CA SER A 74 2.45 -0.14 10.02
C SER A 74 1.70 -1.36 10.54
N TYR A 75 2.10 -2.52 10.08
CA TYR A 75 1.50 -3.80 10.42
C TYR A 75 2.57 -4.77 10.85
N TRP A 76 2.55 -5.18 12.09
CA TRP A 76 3.52 -6.15 12.59
C TRP A 76 3.21 -7.53 12.04
N LEU A 77 4.22 -8.18 11.49
CA LEU A 77 4.09 -9.56 11.02
C LEU A 77 4.43 -10.51 12.15
N GLU A 78 3.54 -11.43 12.43
CA GLU A 78 3.79 -12.42 13.49
C GLU A 78 4.87 -13.42 13.10
N GLU A 79 5.10 -13.58 11.80
CA GLU A 79 6.11 -14.51 11.30
C GLU A 79 6.95 -13.84 10.22
N GLU A 80 8.13 -14.38 10.01
CA GLU A 80 9.02 -13.84 8.97
C GLU A 80 8.42 -14.02 7.58
N PRO A 81 8.66 -13.09 6.66
CA PRO A 81 8.21 -13.23 5.29
C PRO A 81 8.71 -14.53 4.67
N SER A 82 7.80 -15.29 4.13
CA SER A 82 8.10 -16.55 3.49
C SER A 82 6.91 -16.90 2.62
N GLN A 83 6.98 -18.03 1.94
CA GLN A 83 5.88 -18.43 1.10
C GLN A 83 4.63 -18.65 1.96
N GLY A 84 3.56 -17.93 1.64
CA GLY A 84 2.31 -18.03 2.38
C GLY A 84 2.22 -17.17 3.63
N ALA A 85 3.27 -16.42 3.96
CA ALA A 85 3.22 -15.55 5.14
C ALA A 85 2.19 -14.45 4.95
N VAL A 86 1.49 -14.12 6.04
CA VAL A 86 0.50 -13.04 6.02
C VAL A 86 1.24 -11.72 6.15
N THR A 87 1.12 -10.86 5.16
CA THR A 87 1.77 -9.54 5.18
C THR A 87 0.82 -8.44 5.57
N PHE A 88 -0.47 -8.69 5.51
CA PHE A 88 -1.47 -7.71 5.86
C PHE A 88 -2.78 -8.43 6.13
N SER A 89 -3.49 -8.00 7.16
CA SER A 89 -4.79 -8.58 7.49
C SER A 89 -5.66 -7.48 8.08
N LEU A 90 -6.90 -7.42 7.64
CA LEU A 90 -7.83 -6.40 8.04
C LEU A 90 -9.21 -7.01 8.18
N VAL A 91 -9.90 -6.66 9.26
CA VAL A 91 -11.28 -7.07 9.46
C VAL A 91 -12.17 -5.84 9.41
N ARG A 92 -13.19 -5.87 8.57
CA ARG A 92 -14.21 -4.83 8.51
C ARG A 92 -15.55 -5.36 8.95
N ARG A 93 -16.30 -4.51 9.56
CA ARG A 93 -17.70 -4.81 9.88
C ARG A 93 -18.56 -4.20 8.79
N SER A 94 -19.54 -4.96 8.30
CA SER A 94 -20.36 -4.53 7.18
C SER A 94 -21.73 -5.19 7.25
N LEU A 95 -22.74 -4.48 6.76
CA LEU A 95 -24.08 -5.03 6.61
C LEU A 95 -24.26 -5.72 5.27
N LEU A 96 -23.25 -5.62 4.39
CA LEU A 96 -23.31 -6.27 3.08
C LEU A 96 -23.05 -7.77 3.23
N ASP A 97 -23.74 -8.55 2.40
CA ASP A 97 -23.45 -9.98 2.33
C ASP A 97 -22.13 -10.19 1.56
N PRO A 98 -21.62 -11.44 1.49
CA PRO A 98 -20.32 -11.67 0.85
C PRO A 98 -20.22 -11.14 -0.57
N ASP A 99 -21.21 -11.39 -1.41
CA ASP A 99 -21.17 -10.92 -2.79
C ASP A 99 -21.22 -9.40 -2.86
N GLY A 100 -22.07 -8.78 -2.05
CA GLY A 100 -22.19 -7.33 -2.02
C GLY A 100 -20.91 -6.68 -1.52
N TYR A 101 -20.26 -7.27 -0.54
CA TYR A 101 -19.02 -6.75 -0.01
C TYR A 101 -17.91 -6.79 -1.06
N VAL A 102 -17.77 -7.94 -1.72
CA VAL A 102 -16.74 -8.07 -2.74
C VAL A 102 -16.98 -7.08 -3.88
N ASP A 103 -18.24 -6.93 -4.32
CA ASP A 103 -18.57 -5.99 -5.38
C ASP A 103 -18.30 -4.54 -4.98
N ALA A 104 -18.52 -4.20 -3.71
CA ALA A 104 -18.37 -2.82 -3.24
C ALA A 104 -16.92 -2.42 -3.06
N PHE A 105 -16.06 -3.35 -2.65
CA PHE A 105 -14.70 -3.00 -2.25
C PHE A 105 -13.61 -3.57 -3.14
N PHE A 106 -13.91 -4.52 -4.01
CA PHE A 106 -12.88 -5.17 -4.82
C PHE A 106 -13.38 -5.31 -6.24
N ASP A 107 -12.46 -5.17 -7.18
CA ASP A 107 -12.74 -5.39 -8.60
C ASP A 107 -13.98 -4.63 -9.05
N THR A 108 -14.05 -3.37 -8.67
CA THR A 108 -15.19 -2.52 -8.97
C THR A 108 -15.19 -2.04 -10.42
N GLY A 109 -14.12 -2.29 -11.15
CA GLY A 109 -13.93 -1.77 -12.51
C GLY A 109 -13.15 -0.47 -12.53
N HIS A 110 -12.81 0.04 -11.38
CA HIS A 110 -12.07 1.31 -11.26
C HIS A 110 -10.64 1.12 -10.79
N GLU A 111 -10.24 -0.11 -10.47
CA GLU A 111 -8.88 -0.40 -10.07
C GLU A 111 -7.98 -0.47 -11.30
N TYR A 112 -6.74 -0.01 -11.14
CA TYR A 112 -5.71 -0.12 -12.17
C TYR A 112 -4.52 -0.86 -11.58
N GLU A 113 -4.13 -1.93 -12.24
CA GLU A 113 -2.97 -2.70 -11.83
C GLU A 113 -2.05 -2.87 -13.02
N GLU A 114 -0.75 -2.67 -12.77
CA GLU A 114 0.24 -2.92 -13.80
C GLU A 114 0.52 -4.41 -13.84
N SER A 115 0.34 -5.01 -15.00
CA SER A 115 0.52 -6.45 -15.14
C SER A 115 2.01 -6.80 -15.24
N ALA A 116 2.42 -7.82 -14.49
CA ALA A 116 3.78 -8.32 -14.56
C ALA A 116 4.08 -9.01 -15.89
N ASP A 117 3.04 -9.39 -16.63
CA ASP A 117 3.18 -10.10 -17.90
C ASP A 117 3.23 -9.18 -19.12
N ASP A 118 3.06 -7.91 -18.90
CA ASP A 118 3.05 -6.94 -20.01
C ASP A 118 4.41 -6.50 -20.45
#